data_e8cad2a04bdfffeee84109f6067350c3
#
_entry.id   e8cad2a04bdfffeee84109f6067350c3
#
_cell.length_a   1.000
_cell.length_b   1.000
_cell.length_c   1.000
_cell.angle_alpha   90.00
_cell.angle_beta   90.00
_cell.angle_gamma   90.00
#
_symmetry.space_group_name_H-M   'P 1'
#
loop_
_entity.id
_entity.type
_entity.pdbx_description
1 polymer ?
#
loop_
_entity_poly.entity_id
_entity_poly.type
_entity_poly.pdbx_seq_one_letter_code
_entity_poly.pdbx_strand_id
1 'polypeptide(L)'
;MKICLAEKSEAEAISRFVSELAVTHIGSTLQVGGLENLLRSMDVDSTITRMTDGFPHWVALEDGAIVGIAVVKPPSHIYHLFVRSDRQRSGIGRRLMNEALWFISDRSSRATVTVNSSLNAVDAYRKFGFRNAGMRWLTVPEFASSRCREIYHRMAPEAGITKRWSRPRAPVLCSFP
;
A
#
# COMPACT_ATOMS: atom_id res chain seq x y z
N MET A 1 17.58 7.97 -0.25
CA MET A 1 16.21 7.48 -0.44
C MET A 1 15.26 8.65 -0.77
N LYS A 2 14.53 8.56 -1.89
CA LYS A 2 13.53 9.53 -2.38
C LYS A 2 12.16 8.85 -2.37
N ILE A 3 11.08 9.55 -2.01
CA ILE A 3 9.70 9.10 -2.22
C ILE A 3 9.05 10.03 -3.24
N CYS A 4 8.37 9.47 -4.21
CA CYS A 4 7.73 10.21 -5.29
C CYS A 4 6.47 9.50 -5.79
N LEU A 5 5.60 10.24 -6.48
CA LEU A 5 4.48 9.69 -7.22
C LEU A 5 4.99 9.06 -8.52
N ALA A 6 4.56 7.83 -8.77
CA ALA A 6 4.89 7.09 -9.98
C ALA A 6 4.00 7.52 -11.15
N GLU A 7 4.56 7.45 -12.36
CA GLU A 7 3.86 7.64 -13.62
C GLU A 7 3.53 6.30 -14.29
N LYS A 8 2.64 6.31 -15.27
CA LYS A 8 2.21 5.08 -15.99
C LYS A 8 3.37 4.39 -16.70
N SER A 9 4.38 5.14 -17.15
CA SER A 9 5.61 4.60 -17.75
C SER A 9 6.38 3.66 -16.83
N GLU A 10 6.15 3.75 -15.52
CA GLU A 10 6.81 2.96 -14.48
C GLU A 10 6.02 1.71 -14.07
N ALA A 11 4.85 1.48 -14.72
CA ALA A 11 3.94 0.40 -14.35
C ALA A 11 4.59 -0.99 -14.43
N GLU A 12 5.49 -1.23 -15.38
CA GLU A 12 6.19 -2.52 -15.51
C GLU A 12 7.12 -2.76 -14.31
N ALA A 13 7.92 -1.76 -13.93
CA ALA A 13 8.82 -1.87 -12.78
C ALA A 13 8.03 -2.06 -11.47
N ILE A 14 6.90 -1.37 -11.33
CA ILE A 14 6.00 -1.49 -10.19
C ILE A 14 5.37 -2.87 -10.14
N SER A 15 4.81 -3.35 -11.25
CA SER A 15 4.19 -4.67 -11.34
C SER A 15 5.18 -5.78 -10.95
N ARG A 16 6.39 -5.74 -11.48
CA ARG A 16 7.47 -6.68 -11.12
C ARG A 16 7.76 -6.63 -9.63
N PHE A 17 7.97 -5.45 -9.08
CA PHE A 17 8.28 -5.26 -7.65
C PHE A 17 7.18 -5.78 -6.72
N VAL A 18 5.91 -5.45 -6.98
CA VAL A 18 4.81 -5.90 -6.11
C VAL A 18 4.56 -7.41 -6.25
N SER A 19 4.70 -7.97 -7.44
CA SER A 19 4.53 -9.41 -7.69
C SER A 19 5.59 -10.24 -6.97
N GLU A 20 6.86 -9.85 -7.03
CA GLU A 20 7.95 -10.52 -6.32
C GLU A 20 7.72 -10.54 -4.80
N LEU A 21 7.30 -9.42 -4.23
CA LEU A 21 7.02 -9.33 -2.79
C LEU A 21 5.73 -10.05 -2.39
N ALA A 22 4.73 -10.07 -3.25
CA ALA A 22 3.50 -10.82 -3.01
C ALA A 22 3.77 -12.34 -2.97
N VAL A 23 4.56 -12.86 -3.91
CA VAL A 23 5.01 -14.27 -3.88
C VAL A 23 5.74 -14.57 -2.57
N THR A 24 6.69 -13.72 -2.21
CA THR A 24 7.56 -13.93 -1.03
C THR A 24 6.78 -13.88 0.28
N HIS A 25 5.86 -12.93 0.43
CA HIS A 25 5.22 -12.65 1.73
C HIS A 25 3.81 -13.19 1.87
N ILE A 26 3.11 -13.43 0.77
CA ILE A 26 1.69 -13.81 0.77
C ILE A 26 1.49 -15.19 0.15
N GLY A 27 2.33 -15.58 -0.81
CA GLY A 27 2.14 -16.80 -1.60
C GLY A 27 1.90 -18.06 -0.77
N SER A 28 2.66 -18.25 0.31
CA SER A 28 2.52 -19.41 1.22
C SER A 28 1.22 -19.42 2.03
N THR A 29 0.48 -18.31 2.08
CA THR A 29 -0.79 -18.19 2.83
C THR A 29 -2.01 -18.40 1.96
N LEU A 30 -1.82 -18.52 0.64
CA LEU A 30 -2.88 -18.66 -0.35
C LEU A 30 -3.23 -20.13 -0.60
N GLN A 31 -4.50 -20.39 -0.92
CA GLN A 31 -4.96 -21.69 -1.41
C GLN A 31 -4.59 -21.87 -2.89
N VAL A 32 -4.74 -23.08 -3.38
CA VAL A 32 -4.51 -23.42 -4.80
C VAL A 32 -5.31 -22.48 -5.71
N GLY A 33 -4.64 -21.88 -6.70
CA GLY A 33 -5.22 -20.89 -7.59
C GLY A 33 -5.24 -19.43 -7.05
N GLY A 34 -5.12 -19.23 -5.74
CA GLY A 34 -5.13 -17.88 -5.15
C GLY A 34 -3.91 -17.04 -5.53
N LEU A 35 -2.74 -17.67 -5.67
CA LEU A 35 -1.53 -16.97 -6.08
C LEU A 35 -1.63 -16.48 -7.53
N GLU A 36 -2.16 -17.29 -8.43
CA GLU A 36 -2.33 -16.90 -9.85
C GLU A 36 -3.27 -15.68 -9.97
N ASN A 37 -4.41 -15.72 -9.26
CA ASN A 37 -5.35 -14.59 -9.25
C ASN A 37 -4.72 -13.33 -8.65
N LEU A 38 -3.93 -13.47 -7.57
CA LEU A 38 -3.21 -12.36 -6.96
C LEU A 38 -2.21 -11.75 -7.94
N LEU A 39 -1.39 -12.56 -8.60
CA LEU A 39 -0.40 -12.09 -9.58
C LEU A 39 -1.05 -11.43 -10.79
N ARG A 40 -2.17 -11.96 -11.28
CA ARG A 40 -2.95 -11.32 -12.34
C ARG A 40 -3.45 -9.95 -11.93
N SER A 41 -3.88 -9.78 -10.68
CA SER A 41 -4.29 -8.46 -10.17
C SER A 41 -3.13 -7.47 -10.00
N MET A 42 -1.89 -7.94 -10.07
CA MET A 42 -0.67 -7.13 -9.92
C MET A 42 0.11 -6.98 -11.23
N ASP A 43 -0.41 -7.46 -12.35
CA ASP A 43 0.22 -7.34 -13.65
C ASP A 43 0.28 -5.87 -14.15
N VAL A 44 0.96 -5.67 -15.27
CA VAL A 44 1.19 -4.34 -15.84
C VAL A 44 -0.12 -3.65 -16.20
N ASP A 45 -1.03 -4.36 -16.87
CA ASP A 45 -2.30 -3.82 -17.34
C ASP A 45 -3.21 -3.42 -16.16
N SER A 46 -3.29 -4.27 -15.14
CA SER A 46 -4.00 -3.97 -13.89
C SER A 46 -3.40 -2.78 -13.15
N THR A 47 -2.07 -2.62 -13.21
CA THR A 47 -1.37 -1.48 -12.61
C THR A 47 -1.69 -0.19 -13.37
N ILE A 48 -1.62 -0.20 -14.71
CA ILE A 48 -2.00 0.94 -15.55
C ILE A 48 -3.47 1.32 -15.34
N THR A 49 -4.35 0.34 -15.27
CA THR A 49 -5.79 0.55 -15.02
C THR A 49 -5.99 1.29 -13.70
N ARG A 50 -5.39 0.83 -12.60
CA ARG A 50 -5.47 1.51 -11.30
C ARG A 50 -4.95 2.94 -11.34
N MET A 51 -3.83 3.19 -12.03
CA MET A 51 -3.30 4.54 -12.20
C MET A 51 -4.28 5.43 -13.00
N THR A 52 -4.92 4.86 -14.02
CA THR A 52 -5.95 5.55 -14.82
C THR A 52 -7.18 5.87 -14.00
N ASP A 53 -7.58 4.97 -13.10
CA ASP A 53 -8.70 5.14 -12.17
C ASP A 53 -8.36 6.08 -10.98
N GLY A 54 -7.20 6.72 -11.02
CA GLY A 54 -6.80 7.72 -10.04
C GLY A 54 -6.28 7.16 -8.72
N PHE A 55 -5.80 5.91 -8.70
CA PHE A 55 -5.11 5.38 -7.53
C PHE A 55 -3.68 5.93 -7.51
N PRO A 56 -3.31 6.79 -6.54
CA PRO A 56 -1.93 7.26 -6.44
C PRO A 56 -1.01 6.13 -6.00
N HIS A 57 0.14 6.05 -6.67
CA HIS A 57 1.20 5.09 -6.40
C HIS A 57 2.44 5.85 -5.94
N TRP A 58 2.79 5.79 -4.64
CA TRP A 58 4.06 6.33 -4.15
C TRP A 58 5.11 5.24 -4.13
N VAL A 59 6.26 5.53 -4.71
CA VAL A 59 7.41 4.63 -4.68
C VAL A 59 8.56 5.24 -3.88
N ALA A 60 9.21 4.42 -3.10
CA ALA A 60 10.48 4.75 -2.44
C ALA A 60 11.63 4.22 -3.28
N LEU A 61 12.56 5.10 -3.64
CA LEU A 61 13.71 4.81 -4.48
C LEU A 61 15.01 4.92 -3.68
N GLU A 62 15.90 3.95 -3.85
CA GLU A 62 17.31 4.00 -3.44
C GLU A 62 18.16 3.58 -4.64
N ASP A 63 19.12 4.42 -5.01
CA ASP A 63 20.06 4.18 -6.13
C ASP A 63 19.35 3.77 -7.44
N GLY A 64 18.22 4.44 -7.73
CA GLY A 64 17.39 4.18 -8.90
C GLY A 64 16.48 2.95 -8.81
N ALA A 65 16.58 2.14 -7.76
CA ALA A 65 15.75 0.94 -7.60
C ALA A 65 14.56 1.20 -6.66
N ILE A 66 13.41 0.57 -6.95
CA ILE A 66 12.25 0.57 -6.06
C ILE A 66 12.57 -0.29 -4.82
N VAL A 67 12.44 0.31 -3.63
CA VAL A 67 12.61 -0.37 -2.34
C VAL A 67 11.33 -0.41 -1.51
N GLY A 68 10.29 0.28 -1.95
CA GLY A 68 8.97 0.23 -1.32
C GLY A 68 7.90 0.93 -2.15
N ILE A 69 6.65 0.62 -1.88
CA ILE A 69 5.49 1.19 -2.56
C ILE A 69 4.32 1.32 -1.59
N ALA A 70 3.54 2.40 -1.75
CA ALA A 70 2.20 2.53 -1.18
C ALA A 70 1.22 2.93 -2.29
N VAL A 71 0.06 2.29 -2.30
CA VAL A 71 -1.04 2.58 -3.23
C VAL A 71 -2.31 2.81 -2.44
N VAL A 72 -3.05 3.85 -2.80
CA VAL A 72 -4.36 4.13 -2.20
C VAL A 72 -5.44 3.93 -3.25
N LYS A 73 -6.45 3.15 -2.91
CA LYS A 73 -7.73 3.12 -3.62
C LYS A 73 -8.62 4.21 -3.02
N PRO A 74 -8.94 5.26 -3.77
CA PRO A 74 -9.85 6.30 -3.28
C PRO A 74 -11.19 5.73 -2.84
N PRO A 75 -11.87 6.29 -1.83
CA PRO A 75 -11.45 7.49 -1.11
C PRO A 75 -10.42 7.26 0.00
N SER A 76 -10.30 6.04 0.58
CA SER A 76 -9.54 5.87 1.83
C SER A 76 -9.04 4.44 2.12
N HIS A 77 -8.88 3.61 1.08
CA HIS A 77 -8.39 2.25 1.26
C HIS A 77 -6.91 2.14 0.88
N ILE A 78 -6.07 1.65 1.80
CA ILE A 78 -4.67 1.29 1.49
C ILE A 78 -4.71 -0.01 0.70
N TYR A 79 -4.43 0.10 -0.60
CA TYR A 79 -4.48 -1.03 -1.52
C TYR A 79 -3.20 -1.86 -1.48
N HIS A 80 -2.03 -1.20 -1.54
CA HIS A 80 -0.72 -1.82 -1.36
C HIS A 80 0.13 -1.04 -0.35
N LEU A 81 0.89 -1.76 0.45
CA LEU A 81 2.03 -1.25 1.21
C LEU A 81 3.07 -2.36 1.27
N PHE A 82 4.07 -2.26 0.41
CA PHE A 82 5.18 -3.20 0.38
C PHE A 82 6.51 -2.48 0.61
N VAL A 83 7.42 -3.16 1.31
CA VAL A 83 8.81 -2.75 1.47
C VAL A 83 9.68 -3.97 1.26
N ARG A 84 10.72 -3.83 0.44
CA ARG A 84 11.69 -4.88 0.15
C ARG A 84 12.26 -5.46 1.46
N SER A 85 12.40 -6.77 1.54
CA SER A 85 12.69 -7.48 2.80
C SER A 85 13.96 -6.98 3.49
N ASP A 86 15.02 -6.72 2.72
CA ASP A 86 16.31 -6.22 3.21
C ASP A 86 16.27 -4.73 3.63
N ARG A 87 15.18 -4.03 3.34
CA ARG A 87 14.95 -2.63 3.69
C ARG A 87 13.80 -2.42 4.69
N GLN A 88 13.23 -3.51 5.20
CA GLN A 88 12.23 -3.42 6.26
C GLN A 88 12.87 -2.89 7.56
N ARG A 89 12.05 -2.32 8.44
CA ARG A 89 12.47 -1.71 9.73
C ARG A 89 13.41 -0.49 9.60
N SER A 90 13.65 0.01 8.39
CA SER A 90 14.42 1.24 8.11
C SER A 90 13.59 2.53 8.10
N GLY A 91 12.29 2.45 8.40
CA GLY A 91 11.38 3.59 8.37
C GLY A 91 10.70 3.86 7.03
N ILE A 92 11.05 3.13 5.97
CA ILE A 92 10.47 3.31 4.61
C ILE A 92 8.95 3.15 4.64
N GLY A 93 8.45 2.07 5.24
CA GLY A 93 7.00 1.82 5.32
C GLY A 93 6.25 2.93 6.07
N ARG A 94 6.86 3.53 7.10
CA ARG A 94 6.27 4.68 7.80
C ARG A 94 6.19 5.91 6.90
N ARG A 95 7.23 6.19 6.14
CA ARG A 95 7.25 7.34 5.23
C ARG A 95 6.24 7.18 4.10
N LEU A 96 6.14 5.99 3.50
CA LEU A 96 5.13 5.66 2.49
C LEU A 96 3.70 5.75 3.05
N MET A 97 3.47 5.21 4.26
CA MET A 97 2.18 5.32 4.93
C MET A 97 1.81 6.79 5.21
N ASN A 98 2.79 7.64 5.55
CA ASN A 98 2.55 9.08 5.73
C ASN A 98 2.02 9.74 4.45
N GLU A 99 2.61 9.45 3.29
CA GLU A 99 2.12 9.97 2.00
C GLU A 99 0.67 9.55 1.76
N ALA A 100 0.38 8.26 1.96
CA ALA A 100 -0.96 7.71 1.77
C ALA A 100 -2.00 8.34 2.72
N LEU A 101 -1.68 8.44 4.01
CA LEU A 101 -2.57 9.01 5.02
C LEU A 101 -2.76 10.51 4.81
N TRP A 102 -1.71 11.24 4.43
CA TRP A 102 -1.82 12.65 4.11
C TRP A 102 -2.73 12.89 2.91
N PHE A 103 -2.56 12.11 1.82
CA PHE A 103 -3.43 12.16 0.64
C PHE A 103 -4.90 11.95 0.99
N ILE A 104 -5.20 10.99 1.87
CA ILE A 104 -6.56 10.70 2.32
C ILE A 104 -7.09 11.86 3.18
N SER A 105 -6.28 12.39 4.10
CA SER A 105 -6.70 13.45 5.02
C SER A 105 -6.96 14.78 4.33
N ASP A 106 -6.19 15.08 3.30
CA ASP A 106 -6.37 16.30 2.49
C ASP A 106 -7.74 16.32 1.80
N ARG A 107 -8.31 15.13 1.50
CA ARG A 107 -9.61 14.95 0.88
C ARG A 107 -10.76 14.75 1.86
N SER A 108 -10.47 14.23 3.04
CA SER A 108 -11.47 14.01 4.08
C SER A 108 -10.81 13.83 5.45
N SER A 109 -10.90 14.85 6.30
CA SER A 109 -10.38 14.81 7.67
C SER A 109 -11.08 13.79 8.60
N ARG A 110 -12.24 13.28 8.20
CA ARG A 110 -13.04 12.29 8.97
C ARG A 110 -13.03 10.90 8.34
N ALA A 111 -12.17 10.65 7.36
CA ALA A 111 -12.12 9.36 6.70
C ALA A 111 -11.76 8.22 7.67
N THR A 112 -12.44 7.11 7.52
CA THR A 112 -11.97 5.84 8.08
C THR A 112 -11.07 5.21 7.03
N VAL A 113 -9.80 5.02 7.37
CA VAL A 113 -8.83 4.37 6.49
C VAL A 113 -8.89 2.87 6.72
N THR A 114 -9.03 2.11 5.66
CA THR A 114 -9.07 0.65 5.71
C THR A 114 -7.89 0.03 4.97
N VAL A 115 -7.56 -1.20 5.32
CA VAL A 115 -6.57 -2.02 4.61
C VAL A 115 -6.92 -3.50 4.77
N ASN A 116 -6.69 -4.27 3.70
CA ASN A 116 -6.73 -5.73 3.76
C ASN A 116 -5.32 -6.23 4.10
N SER A 117 -5.11 -6.65 5.34
CA SER A 117 -3.81 -7.08 5.83
C SER A 117 -3.66 -8.59 5.81
N SER A 118 -2.57 -9.10 5.25
CA SER A 118 -2.14 -10.46 5.52
C SER A 118 -1.86 -10.63 7.03
N LEU A 119 -2.00 -11.85 7.54
CA LEU A 119 -1.78 -12.13 8.96
C LEU A 119 -0.40 -11.68 9.45
N ASN A 120 0.62 -11.82 8.60
CA ASN A 120 2.00 -11.46 8.91
C ASN A 120 2.21 -9.93 9.02
N ALA A 121 1.35 -9.11 8.42
CA ALA A 121 1.48 -7.66 8.40
C ALA A 121 0.63 -6.95 9.47
N VAL A 122 -0.27 -7.67 10.16
CA VAL A 122 -1.18 -7.07 11.17
C VAL A 122 -0.44 -6.25 12.21
N ASP A 123 0.68 -6.77 12.74
CA ASP A 123 1.43 -6.06 13.77
C ASP A 123 2.13 -4.79 13.24
N ALA A 124 2.53 -4.79 11.98
CA ALA A 124 3.06 -3.58 11.33
C ALA A 124 1.98 -2.49 11.25
N TYR A 125 0.76 -2.85 10.83
CA TYR A 125 -0.35 -1.91 10.77
C TYR A 125 -0.80 -1.43 12.16
N ARG A 126 -0.76 -2.28 13.20
CA ARG A 126 -1.00 -1.85 14.58
C ARG A 126 -0.04 -0.74 15.02
N LYS A 127 1.23 -0.82 14.63
CA LYS A 127 2.23 0.24 14.88
C LYS A 127 1.90 1.56 14.16
N PHE A 128 1.14 1.50 13.07
CA PHE A 128 0.59 2.68 12.39
C PHE A 128 -0.72 3.19 13.03
N GLY A 129 -1.25 2.51 14.06
CA GLY A 129 -2.47 2.90 14.76
C GLY A 129 -3.72 2.25 14.21
N PHE A 130 -3.62 1.29 13.30
CA PHE A 130 -4.77 0.52 12.83
C PHE A 130 -5.29 -0.43 13.91
N ARG A 131 -6.59 -0.66 13.91
CA ARG A 131 -7.29 -1.59 14.81
C ARG A 131 -8.06 -2.61 13.99
N ASN A 132 -8.27 -3.79 14.55
CA ASN A 132 -9.08 -4.81 13.87
C ASN A 132 -10.53 -4.35 13.76
N ALA A 133 -11.11 -4.44 12.57
CA ALA A 133 -12.53 -4.19 12.30
C ALA A 133 -13.43 -5.42 12.57
N GLY A 134 -12.84 -6.52 13.01
CA GLY A 134 -13.45 -7.84 13.11
C GLY A 134 -12.86 -8.82 12.10
N MET A 135 -13.11 -10.13 12.30
CA MET A 135 -12.79 -11.13 11.28
C MET A 135 -13.91 -11.11 10.23
N ARG A 136 -13.81 -10.29 9.23
CA ARG A 136 -14.53 -10.54 7.98
C ARG A 136 -13.61 -11.39 7.09
N TRP A 137 -14.11 -12.53 6.71
CA TRP A 137 -13.56 -13.26 5.58
C TRP A 137 -13.94 -12.45 4.34
N LEU A 138 -13.03 -11.63 3.84
CA LEU A 138 -13.28 -10.90 2.62
C LEU A 138 -13.10 -11.91 1.48
N THR A 139 -14.20 -12.33 0.91
CA THR A 139 -14.25 -12.80 -0.47
C THR A 139 -14.08 -11.59 -1.39
N VAL A 140 -12.90 -11.01 -1.42
CA VAL A 140 -12.54 -10.12 -2.53
C VAL A 140 -12.28 -11.07 -3.71
N PRO A 141 -12.85 -10.85 -4.90
CA PRO A 141 -12.62 -11.71 -6.05
C PRO A 141 -11.13 -11.97 -6.34
N GLU A 142 -10.28 -10.98 -6.03
CA GLU A 142 -8.83 -11.03 -6.17
C GLU A 142 -8.14 -11.83 -5.05
N PHE A 143 -8.80 -12.02 -3.89
CA PHE A 143 -8.27 -12.71 -2.71
C PHE A 143 -9.21 -13.82 -2.22
N ALA A 144 -10.05 -14.36 -3.08
CA ALA A 144 -11.14 -15.29 -2.73
C ALA A 144 -10.73 -16.51 -1.88
N SER A 145 -9.44 -16.70 -1.68
CA SER A 145 -8.88 -17.82 -0.92
C SER A 145 -7.85 -17.42 0.14
N SER A 146 -7.65 -16.11 0.42
CA SER A 146 -6.65 -15.71 1.41
C SER A 146 -7.28 -15.34 2.75
N ARG A 147 -6.64 -15.75 3.85
CA ARG A 147 -6.99 -15.32 5.20
C ARG A 147 -6.45 -13.91 5.43
N CYS A 148 -7.16 -12.90 4.95
CA CYS A 148 -6.86 -11.51 5.23
C CYS A 148 -7.73 -10.99 6.36
N ARG A 149 -7.20 -10.05 7.17
CA ARG A 149 -7.97 -9.29 8.15
C ARG A 149 -8.19 -7.89 7.63
N GLU A 150 -9.44 -7.46 7.61
CA GLU A 150 -9.73 -6.05 7.46
C GLU A 150 -9.37 -5.34 8.76
N ILE A 151 -8.55 -4.31 8.64
CA ILE A 151 -8.19 -3.43 9.75
C ILE A 151 -8.47 -1.99 9.34
N TYR A 152 -8.83 -1.16 10.30
CA TYR A 152 -9.15 0.24 10.05
C TYR A 152 -8.39 1.17 10.98
N HIS A 153 -8.18 2.37 10.51
CA HIS A 153 -7.71 3.52 11.28
C HIS A 153 -8.69 4.68 11.08
N ARG A 154 -9.28 5.15 12.16
CA ARG A 154 -10.16 6.33 12.12
C ARG A 154 -9.30 7.58 12.26
N MET A 155 -9.37 8.46 11.29
CA MET A 155 -8.71 9.76 11.37
C MET A 155 -9.52 10.67 12.29
N ALA A 156 -8.92 11.11 13.41
CA ALA A 156 -9.56 12.02 14.35
C ALA A 156 -9.53 13.46 13.80
N PRO A 157 -10.63 14.23 13.91
CA PRO A 157 -10.70 15.56 13.31
C PRO A 157 -9.77 16.60 13.92
N GLU A 158 -9.22 16.41 15.14
CA GLU A 158 -8.60 17.53 15.84
C GLU A 158 -7.20 17.32 16.42
N ALA A 159 -6.66 16.12 16.56
CA ALA A 159 -5.48 16.01 17.44
C ALA A 159 -4.29 15.22 16.90
N GLY A 160 -4.35 14.63 15.73
CA GLY A 160 -3.39 13.54 15.51
C GLY A 160 -2.50 13.62 14.30
N ILE A 161 -2.98 14.16 13.20
CA ILE A 161 -2.22 14.09 11.95
C ILE A 161 -1.01 15.03 12.02
N THR A 162 -1.17 16.22 12.56
CA THR A 162 -0.09 17.23 12.63
C THR A 162 1.02 16.87 13.62
N LYS A 163 0.75 16.10 14.67
CA LYS A 163 1.79 15.69 15.65
C LYS A 163 2.39 14.33 15.40
N ARG A 164 1.64 13.40 14.77
CA ARG A 164 2.10 12.03 14.54
C ARG A 164 2.60 11.79 13.12
N TRP A 165 2.10 12.59 12.17
CA TRP A 165 2.39 12.48 10.74
C TRP A 165 2.84 13.84 10.23
N SER A 166 4.13 14.00 10.01
CA SER A 166 4.68 15.23 9.44
C SER A 166 4.12 15.43 8.03
N ARG A 167 3.77 16.70 7.72
CA ARG A 167 3.33 17.05 6.35
C ARG A 167 4.45 16.68 5.37
N PRO A 168 4.21 15.81 4.38
CA PRO A 168 5.21 15.51 3.37
C PRO A 168 5.49 16.77 2.53
N ARG A 169 6.69 16.86 1.98
CA ARG A 169 6.96 17.86 0.93
C ARG A 169 6.03 17.53 -0.26
N ALA A 170 5.69 18.55 -1.06
CA ALA A 170 4.88 18.35 -2.26
C ALA A 170 5.39 17.13 -3.05
N PRO A 171 4.51 16.25 -3.51
CA PRO A 171 4.91 15.04 -4.22
C PRO A 171 5.70 15.43 -5.47
N VAL A 172 6.90 14.90 -5.59
CA VAL A 172 7.74 15.02 -6.78
C VAL A 172 7.39 13.83 -7.66
N LEU A 173 7.16 14.07 -8.96
CA LEU A 173 7.02 12.99 -9.92
C LEU A 173 8.33 12.20 -10.03
N CYS A 174 8.24 10.90 -10.18
CA CYS A 174 9.38 10.05 -10.45
C CYS A 174 9.79 10.21 -11.90
N SER A 175 11.08 10.24 -12.15
CA SER A 175 11.66 9.93 -13.46
C SER A 175 12.65 8.83 -13.17
N PHE A 176 12.38 7.64 -13.69
CA PHE A 176 13.37 6.57 -13.72
C PHE A 176 14.37 6.84 -14.85
N PRO A 177 15.64 6.51 -14.66
CA PRO A 177 16.61 6.55 -15.74
C PRO A 177 16.28 5.51 -16.81
#